data_d7e882521f1bd65897ca56e22201fe0e
#
_entry.id   d7e882521f1bd65897ca56e22201fe0e
#
_cell.length_a   1.000
_cell.length_b   1.000
_cell.length_c   1.000
_cell.angle_alpha   90.00
_cell.angle_beta   90.00
_cell.angle_gamma   90.00
#
_symmetry.space_group_name_H-M   'P 1'
#
loop_
_entity.id
_entity.type
_entity.pdbx_description
1 polymer ?
#
loop_
_entity_poly.entity_id
_entity_poly.type
_entity_poly.pdbx_seq_one_letter_code
_entity_poly.pdbx_strand_id
1 'polypeptide(L)'
;MQPDSLNDAYSDGGSQVLWEDGERVFRRGSRPDDNGEKRAVLLVMSAADQPSRSSLDRLSHEYELKDELDGAWAVRPLDFVHDGGRTVLVLDDEGGEPLDRLLGVPIEVGHFLGLAIGIAAALGKLHQRGLVHKDIKPANILVNGATGEVRLTGFGIASRLLRERQ
;
A
#
# COMPACT_ATOMS: atom_id res chain seq x y z
N MET A 1 2.63 -25.43 -13.37
CA MET A 1 3.78 -24.67 -13.90
C MET A 1 3.73 -23.32 -13.22
N GLN A 2 4.55 -23.10 -12.17
CA GLN A 2 4.65 -21.80 -11.53
C GLN A 2 5.43 -20.87 -12.47
N PRO A 3 5.01 -19.60 -12.65
CA PRO A 3 5.81 -18.66 -13.42
C PRO A 3 7.15 -18.43 -12.71
N ASP A 4 8.24 -18.69 -13.41
CA ASP A 4 9.61 -18.76 -12.87
C ASP A 4 10.26 -17.39 -12.62
N SER A 5 9.55 -16.27 -12.83
CA SER A 5 10.07 -14.93 -12.51
C SER A 5 8.98 -13.89 -12.33
N LEU A 6 9.26 -12.85 -11.53
CA LEU A 6 8.41 -11.65 -11.40
C LEU A 6 8.06 -11.03 -12.77
N ASN A 7 8.96 -11.07 -13.72
CA ASN A 7 8.76 -10.57 -15.08
C ASN A 7 7.68 -11.33 -15.86
N ASP A 8 7.43 -12.60 -15.54
CA ASP A 8 6.43 -13.41 -16.24
C ASP A 8 5.04 -13.26 -15.59
N ALA A 9 4.98 -13.07 -14.29
CA ALA A 9 3.73 -12.93 -13.54
C ALA A 9 3.24 -11.47 -13.48
N TYR A 10 4.17 -10.53 -13.43
CA TYR A 10 3.89 -9.10 -13.35
C TYR A 10 4.69 -8.40 -14.44
N SER A 11 4.06 -8.03 -15.55
CA SER A 11 4.76 -7.23 -16.55
C SER A 11 5.13 -5.89 -15.93
N ASP A 12 6.44 -5.72 -15.70
CA ASP A 12 7.02 -4.45 -15.30
C ASP A 12 6.79 -3.46 -16.45
N GLY A 13 5.86 -2.55 -16.28
CA GLY A 13 5.49 -1.53 -17.27
C GLY A 13 6.57 -0.48 -17.52
N GLY A 14 7.83 -0.92 -17.45
CA GLY A 14 9.02 -0.09 -17.50
C GLY A 14 9.49 0.22 -16.07
N SER A 15 10.74 -0.01 -15.84
CA SER A 15 11.54 0.09 -14.61
C SER A 15 11.41 1.40 -13.78
N GLN A 16 10.31 2.14 -13.94
CA GLN A 16 10.13 3.44 -13.32
C GLN A 16 9.68 3.34 -11.87
N VAL A 17 10.52 3.81 -10.97
CA VAL A 17 10.14 4.07 -9.58
C VAL A 17 9.09 5.18 -9.57
N LEU A 18 7.93 4.91 -8.96
CA LEU A 18 6.87 5.90 -8.80
C LEU A 18 7.18 6.85 -7.65
N TRP A 19 7.53 6.28 -6.49
CA TRP A 19 7.99 7.02 -5.31
C TRP A 19 8.77 6.12 -4.36
N GLU A 20 9.43 6.76 -3.40
CA GLU A 20 10.14 6.14 -2.29
C GLU A 20 9.73 6.82 -0.99
N ASP A 21 9.67 6.07 0.10
CA ASP A 21 9.37 6.62 1.43
C ASP A 21 10.56 6.54 2.41
N GLY A 22 11.76 6.31 1.88
CA GLY A 22 12.99 6.13 2.63
C GLY A 22 13.27 4.69 3.10
N GLU A 23 12.25 3.86 3.20
CA GLU A 23 12.37 2.43 3.55
C GLU A 23 11.96 1.52 2.38
N ARG A 24 10.99 1.99 1.57
CA ARG A 24 10.37 1.21 0.49
C ARG A 24 10.40 1.96 -0.83
N VAL A 25 10.50 1.18 -1.90
CA VAL A 25 10.38 1.64 -3.29
C VAL A 25 9.08 1.09 -3.87
N PHE A 26 8.33 1.95 -4.51
CA PHE A 26 7.07 1.63 -5.17
C PHE A 26 7.22 1.73 -6.69
N ARG A 27 6.87 0.67 -7.39
CA ARG A 27 6.84 0.61 -8.85
C ARG A 27 5.46 0.23 -9.33
N ARG A 28 5.08 0.65 -10.52
CA ARG A 28 3.85 0.20 -11.16
C ARG A 28 4.13 -1.04 -11.99
N GLY A 29 3.26 -2.04 -11.85
CA GLY A 29 3.23 -3.23 -12.67
C GLY A 29 1.80 -3.51 -13.15
N SER A 30 1.65 -4.60 -13.87
CA SER A 30 0.34 -5.13 -14.23
C SER A 30 0.34 -6.64 -14.12
N ARG A 31 -0.81 -7.21 -13.77
CA ARG A 31 -1.04 -8.65 -13.79
C ARG A 31 -2.37 -8.95 -14.50
N PRO A 32 -2.54 -10.14 -15.10
CA PRO A 32 -3.85 -10.56 -15.56
C PRO A 32 -4.79 -10.74 -14.35
N ASP A 33 -6.03 -10.32 -14.48
CA ASP A 33 -7.10 -10.66 -13.56
C ASP A 33 -7.72 -12.02 -13.92
N ASP A 34 -8.77 -12.43 -13.19
CA ASP A 34 -9.47 -13.70 -13.40
C ASP A 34 -10.13 -13.81 -14.79
N ASN A 35 -10.34 -12.68 -15.48
CA ASN A 35 -10.88 -12.61 -16.83
C ASN A 35 -9.78 -12.49 -17.90
N GLY A 36 -8.51 -12.43 -17.51
CA GLY A 36 -7.37 -12.23 -18.38
C GLY A 36 -7.13 -10.77 -18.80
N GLU A 37 -7.87 -9.81 -18.21
CA GLU A 37 -7.62 -8.38 -18.41
C GLU A 37 -6.45 -7.90 -17.55
N LYS A 38 -5.72 -6.90 -18.05
CA LYS A 38 -4.60 -6.32 -17.30
C LYS A 38 -5.11 -5.45 -16.17
N ARG A 39 -4.78 -5.83 -14.93
CA ARG A 39 -5.02 -5.05 -13.72
C ARG A 39 -3.74 -4.37 -13.27
N ALA A 40 -3.79 -3.08 -12.98
CA ALA A 40 -2.67 -2.33 -12.43
C ALA A 40 -2.37 -2.78 -10.99
N VAL A 41 -1.09 -2.88 -10.66
CA VAL A 41 -0.60 -3.22 -9.33
C VAL A 41 0.55 -2.33 -8.92
N LEU A 42 0.75 -2.16 -7.62
CA LEU A 42 1.94 -1.56 -7.05
C LEU A 42 2.87 -2.68 -6.56
N LEU A 43 4.10 -2.65 -7.03
CA LEU A 43 5.16 -3.53 -6.58
C LEU A 43 5.98 -2.80 -5.52
N VAL A 44 5.97 -3.32 -4.30
CA VAL A 44 6.62 -2.70 -3.15
C VAL A 44 7.75 -3.57 -2.66
N MET A 45 8.93 -3.00 -2.55
CA MET A 45 10.13 -3.67 -2.09
C MET A 45 10.95 -2.78 -1.17
N SER A 46 11.90 -3.36 -0.44
CA SER A 46 12.85 -2.56 0.33
C SER A 46 13.68 -1.66 -0.57
N ALA A 47 13.93 -0.42 -0.12
CA ALA A 47 14.85 0.49 -0.80
C ALA A 47 16.33 0.07 -0.64
N ALA A 48 16.65 -0.74 0.38
CA ALA A 48 18.00 -1.24 0.60
C ALA A 48 18.32 -2.45 -0.30
N ASP A 49 19.50 -2.47 -0.89
CA ASP A 49 19.99 -3.62 -1.68
C ASP A 49 20.08 -4.91 -0.85
N GLN A 50 20.38 -4.77 0.43
CA GLN A 50 20.35 -5.85 1.42
C GLN A 50 19.36 -5.46 2.53
N PRO A 51 18.08 -5.83 2.37
CA PRO A 51 17.06 -5.48 3.35
C PRO A 51 17.32 -6.17 4.69
N SER A 52 17.08 -5.45 5.78
CA SER A 52 17.09 -6.02 7.11
C SER A 52 15.94 -7.03 7.28
N ARG A 53 16.10 -7.98 8.19
CA ARG A 53 15.01 -8.89 8.55
C ARG A 53 13.75 -8.12 8.96
N SER A 54 13.92 -7.07 9.75
CA SER A 54 12.82 -6.21 10.18
C SER A 54 12.06 -5.57 9.00
N SER A 55 12.77 -5.14 7.95
CA SER A 55 12.12 -4.60 6.75
C SER A 55 11.31 -5.66 6.02
N LEU A 56 11.83 -6.89 5.91
CA LEU A 56 11.11 -8.01 5.28
C LEU A 56 9.92 -8.47 6.13
N ASP A 57 10.07 -8.53 7.46
CA ASP A 57 8.99 -8.87 8.39
C ASP A 57 7.83 -7.87 8.29
N ARG A 58 8.12 -6.58 8.09
CA ARG A 58 7.08 -5.55 7.87
C ARG A 58 6.29 -5.79 6.58
N LEU A 59 6.95 -6.13 5.48
CA LEU A 59 6.26 -6.45 4.22
C LEU A 59 5.40 -7.71 4.37
N SER A 60 5.92 -8.73 5.03
CA SER A 60 5.17 -9.97 5.33
C SER A 60 3.96 -9.70 6.21
N HIS A 61 4.13 -8.90 7.26
CA HIS A 61 3.05 -8.55 8.17
C HIS A 61 1.92 -7.78 7.48
N GLU A 62 2.25 -6.85 6.58
CA GLU A 62 1.26 -6.15 5.78
C GLU A 62 0.46 -7.10 4.90
N TYR A 63 1.13 -8.08 4.28
CA TYR A 63 0.45 -9.12 3.49
C TYR A 63 -0.48 -10.00 4.34
N GLU A 64 -0.09 -10.36 5.55
CA GLU A 64 -0.91 -11.16 6.47
C GLU A 64 -2.25 -10.51 6.83
N LEU A 65 -2.35 -9.18 6.70
CA LEU A 65 -3.57 -8.42 6.96
C LEU A 65 -4.52 -8.33 5.75
N LYS A 66 -4.20 -8.96 4.62
CA LYS A 66 -4.93 -8.83 3.36
C LYS A 66 -6.45 -9.05 3.46
N ASP A 67 -6.88 -9.99 4.31
CA ASP A 67 -8.29 -10.33 4.48
C ASP A 67 -9.03 -9.37 5.42
N GLU A 68 -8.29 -8.53 6.15
CA GLU A 68 -8.83 -7.52 7.08
C GLU A 68 -8.89 -6.14 6.45
N LEU A 69 -8.15 -5.91 5.35
CA LEU A 69 -8.09 -4.64 4.63
C LEU A 69 -9.10 -4.61 3.49
N ASP A 70 -9.80 -3.49 3.37
CA ASP A 70 -10.82 -3.26 2.34
C ASP A 70 -10.40 -2.15 1.39
N GLY A 71 -10.50 -2.37 0.08
CA GLY A 71 -10.10 -1.42 -0.96
C GLY A 71 -10.82 -0.07 -0.91
N ALA A 72 -11.95 0.02 -0.22
CA ALA A 72 -12.64 1.29 -0.04
C ALA A 72 -11.85 2.31 0.82
N TRP A 73 -10.96 1.85 1.70
CA TRP A 73 -10.21 2.73 2.62
C TRP A 73 -8.74 2.33 2.80
N ALA A 74 -8.31 1.20 2.24
CA ALA A 74 -6.94 0.71 2.30
C ALA A 74 -6.45 0.26 0.93
N VAL A 75 -5.15 0.37 0.70
CA VAL A 75 -4.49 -0.28 -0.43
C VAL A 75 -4.31 -1.75 -0.07
N ARG A 76 -4.97 -2.63 -0.83
CA ARG A 76 -5.05 -4.05 -0.48
C ARG A 76 -3.82 -4.82 -0.95
N PRO A 77 -3.21 -5.63 -0.06
CA PRO A 77 -2.25 -6.65 -0.48
C PRO A 77 -2.92 -7.72 -1.34
N LEU A 78 -2.29 -8.06 -2.46
CA LEU A 78 -2.77 -9.07 -3.39
C LEU A 78 -1.88 -10.30 -3.39
N ASP A 79 -0.57 -10.11 -3.29
CA ASP A 79 0.40 -11.20 -3.36
C ASP A 79 1.69 -10.85 -2.61
N PHE A 80 2.49 -11.88 -2.29
CA PHE A 80 3.78 -11.74 -1.64
C PHE A 80 4.78 -12.68 -2.30
N VAL A 81 5.70 -12.14 -3.06
CA VAL A 81 6.52 -12.89 -4.01
C VAL A 81 8.00 -12.82 -3.61
N HIS A 82 8.66 -13.96 -3.71
CA HIS A 82 10.11 -14.05 -3.62
C HIS A 82 10.68 -14.42 -4.99
N ASP A 83 11.48 -13.54 -5.56
CA ASP A 83 12.09 -13.77 -6.86
C ASP A 83 13.52 -13.24 -6.91
N GLY A 84 14.46 -14.07 -7.36
CA GLY A 84 15.86 -13.69 -7.54
C GLY A 84 16.55 -13.11 -6.30
N GLY A 85 16.13 -13.57 -5.10
CA GLY A 85 16.61 -13.03 -3.82
C GLY A 85 15.92 -11.72 -3.38
N ARG A 86 14.93 -11.24 -4.14
CA ARG A 86 14.12 -10.08 -3.79
C ARG A 86 12.79 -10.51 -3.23
N THR A 87 12.31 -9.75 -2.27
CA THR A 87 10.96 -9.90 -1.71
C THR A 87 10.12 -8.72 -2.18
N VAL A 88 8.97 -9.03 -2.78
CA VAL A 88 8.05 -8.03 -3.33
C VAL A 88 6.65 -8.25 -2.75
N LEU A 89 6.12 -7.21 -2.15
CA LEU A 89 4.72 -7.12 -1.78
C LEU A 89 3.95 -6.51 -2.96
N VAL A 90 2.94 -7.20 -3.44
CA VAL A 90 2.08 -6.74 -4.52
C VAL A 90 0.81 -6.18 -3.94
N LEU A 91 0.56 -4.90 -4.22
CA LEU A 91 -0.64 -4.19 -3.77
C LEU A 91 -1.54 -3.86 -4.97
N ASP A 92 -2.82 -3.72 -4.70
CA ASP A 92 -3.78 -3.22 -5.68
C ASP A 92 -3.50 -1.75 -6.03
N ASP A 93 -3.49 -1.39 -7.31
CA ASP A 93 -3.31 0.00 -7.74
C ASP A 93 -4.64 0.56 -8.26
N GLU A 94 -5.40 1.16 -7.38
CA GLU A 94 -6.63 1.88 -7.73
C GLU A 94 -6.40 3.37 -8.02
N GLY A 95 -5.14 3.74 -8.22
CA GLY A 95 -4.72 5.13 -8.43
C GLY A 95 -4.45 5.86 -7.11
N GLY A 96 -3.91 7.06 -7.25
CA GLY A 96 -3.51 7.89 -6.12
C GLY A 96 -1.99 8.02 -5.99
N GLU A 97 -1.60 9.01 -5.23
CA GLU A 97 -0.22 9.28 -4.89
C GLU A 97 -0.09 9.66 -3.40
N PRO A 98 1.10 9.51 -2.83
CA PRO A 98 1.31 9.84 -1.42
C PRO A 98 0.97 11.31 -1.12
N LEU A 99 0.32 11.52 0.02
CA LEU A 99 -0.05 12.87 0.49
C LEU A 99 1.16 13.79 0.65
N ASP A 100 2.34 13.26 0.97
CA ASP A 100 3.56 14.06 1.09
C ASP A 100 3.94 14.81 -0.21
N ARG A 101 3.51 14.31 -1.37
CA ARG A 101 3.69 15.02 -2.66
C ARG A 101 2.81 16.26 -2.82
N LEU A 102 1.72 16.33 -2.06
CA LEU A 102 0.83 17.50 -2.03
C LEU A 102 1.27 18.54 -1.00
N LEU A 103 2.24 18.21 -0.14
CA LEU A 103 2.78 19.09 0.87
C LEU A 103 3.86 20.01 0.27
N GLY A 104 4.09 21.16 0.91
CA GLY A 104 5.08 22.15 0.46
C GLY A 104 4.49 23.37 -0.23
N VAL A 105 3.20 23.31 -0.56
CA VAL A 105 2.40 24.47 -1.00
C VAL A 105 1.15 24.58 -0.13
N PRO A 106 0.61 25.79 0.09
CA PRO A 106 -0.65 25.94 0.82
C PRO A 106 -1.78 25.15 0.14
N ILE A 107 -2.52 24.40 0.94
CA ILE A 107 -3.70 23.67 0.48
C ILE A 107 -4.92 24.55 0.74
N GLU A 108 -5.80 24.67 -0.25
CA GLU A 108 -7.06 25.37 -0.08
C GLU A 108 -7.91 24.73 1.03
N VAL A 109 -8.61 25.52 1.86
CA VAL A 109 -9.29 25.05 3.08
C VAL A 109 -10.31 23.96 2.80
N GLY A 110 -11.12 24.07 1.75
CA GLY A 110 -12.11 23.06 1.39
C GLY A 110 -11.45 21.74 0.98
N HIS A 111 -10.35 21.79 0.25
CA HIS A 111 -9.58 20.61 -0.11
C HIS A 111 -8.94 19.97 1.12
N PHE A 112 -8.34 20.78 2.00
CA PHE A 112 -7.78 20.30 3.28
C PHE A 112 -8.84 19.59 4.12
N LEU A 113 -10.03 20.17 4.27
CA LEU A 113 -11.11 19.57 5.03
C LEU A 113 -11.59 18.24 4.42
N GLY A 114 -11.66 18.18 3.08
CA GLY A 114 -11.98 16.93 2.37
C GLY A 114 -10.97 15.83 2.66
N LEU A 115 -9.67 16.13 2.60
CA LEU A 115 -8.60 15.20 2.95
C LEU A 115 -8.67 14.76 4.42
N ALA A 116 -8.86 15.69 5.34
CA ALA A 116 -8.97 15.40 6.78
C ALA A 116 -10.16 14.49 7.10
N ILE A 117 -11.30 14.72 6.48
CA ILE A 117 -12.49 13.86 6.60
C ILE A 117 -12.21 12.47 6.02
N GLY A 118 -11.60 12.38 4.84
CA GLY A 118 -11.24 11.12 4.21
C GLY A 118 -10.29 10.29 5.06
N ILE A 119 -9.25 10.90 5.62
CA ILE A 119 -8.29 10.24 6.51
C ILE A 119 -8.98 9.75 7.78
N ALA A 120 -9.79 10.61 8.42
CA ALA A 120 -10.53 10.23 9.62
C ALA A 120 -11.51 9.08 9.38
N ALA A 121 -12.21 9.10 8.23
CA ALA A 121 -13.11 8.03 7.83
C ALA A 121 -12.38 6.70 7.61
N ALA A 122 -11.24 6.71 6.91
CA ALA A 122 -10.41 5.53 6.69
C ALA A 122 -9.89 4.94 8.02
N LEU A 123 -9.39 5.79 8.93
CA LEU A 123 -8.98 5.37 10.26
C LEU A 123 -10.14 4.80 11.08
N GLY A 124 -11.33 5.40 10.99
CA GLY A 124 -12.53 4.89 11.64
C GLY A 124 -12.88 3.48 11.17
N LYS A 125 -12.78 3.21 9.87
CA LYS A 125 -12.98 1.86 9.30
C LYS A 125 -11.94 0.86 9.79
N LEU A 126 -10.68 1.25 9.83
CA LEU A 126 -9.60 0.43 10.37
C LEU A 126 -9.88 0.05 11.84
N HIS A 127 -10.23 1.04 12.67
CA HIS A 127 -10.51 0.82 14.08
C HIS A 127 -11.74 -0.07 14.30
N GLN A 128 -12.79 0.05 13.47
CA GLN A 128 -13.94 -0.85 13.49
C GLN A 128 -13.58 -2.32 13.22
N ARG A 129 -12.49 -2.56 12.47
CA ARG A 129 -11.91 -3.89 12.29
C ARG A 129 -11.04 -4.36 13.46
N GLY A 130 -10.89 -3.54 14.50
CA GLY A 130 -10.05 -3.83 15.66
C GLY A 130 -8.55 -3.71 15.36
N LEU A 131 -8.17 -2.92 14.35
CA LEU A 131 -6.79 -2.68 13.99
C LEU A 131 -6.34 -1.27 14.37
N VAL A 132 -5.07 -1.13 14.73
CA VAL A 132 -4.37 0.15 14.93
C VAL A 132 -3.20 0.21 13.97
N HIS A 133 -3.09 1.28 13.20
CA HIS A 133 -2.09 1.42 12.13
C HIS A 133 -0.66 1.57 12.67
N LYS A 134 -0.47 2.46 13.64
CA LYS A 134 0.79 2.81 14.31
C LYS A 134 1.84 3.55 13.49
N ASP A 135 1.64 3.76 12.20
CA ASP A 135 2.57 4.48 11.32
C ASP A 135 1.83 5.46 10.39
N ILE A 136 0.91 6.24 10.94
CA ILE A 136 0.20 7.28 10.18
C ILE A 136 1.14 8.44 9.89
N LYS A 137 1.45 8.61 8.62
CA LYS A 137 2.28 9.69 8.09
C LYS A 137 1.87 9.99 6.63
N PRO A 138 2.20 11.17 6.08
CA PRO A 138 1.81 11.52 4.71
C PRO A 138 2.22 10.50 3.64
N ALA A 139 3.38 9.86 3.79
CA ALA A 139 3.84 8.82 2.87
C ALA A 139 2.96 7.55 2.87
N ASN A 140 2.20 7.30 3.95
CA ASN A 140 1.31 6.15 4.10
C ASN A 140 -0.17 6.49 3.84
N ILE A 141 -0.45 7.64 3.25
CA ILE A 141 -1.80 8.08 2.88
C ILE A 141 -1.79 8.35 1.38
N LEU A 142 -2.49 7.53 0.61
CA LEU A 142 -2.66 7.75 -0.82
C LEU A 142 -3.92 8.56 -1.08
N VAL A 143 -3.79 9.56 -1.93
CA VAL A 143 -4.87 10.45 -2.35
C VAL A 143 -5.06 10.34 -3.86
N ASN A 144 -6.25 10.02 -4.29
CA ASN A 144 -6.61 10.08 -5.70
C ASN A 144 -7.01 11.51 -6.06
N GLY A 145 -6.18 12.20 -6.83
CA GLY A 145 -6.40 13.59 -7.21
C GLY A 145 -7.65 13.84 -8.06
N ALA A 146 -8.13 12.80 -8.76
CA ALA A 146 -9.34 12.92 -9.60
C ALA A 146 -10.63 12.74 -8.80
N THR A 147 -10.66 11.83 -7.80
CA THR A 147 -11.85 11.48 -7.02
C THR A 147 -11.85 12.08 -5.62
N GLY A 148 -10.70 12.49 -5.10
CA GLY A 148 -10.52 12.91 -3.70
C GLY A 148 -10.52 11.76 -2.70
N GLU A 149 -10.57 10.52 -3.16
CA GLU A 149 -10.55 9.34 -2.29
C GLU A 149 -9.22 9.19 -1.58
N VAL A 150 -9.31 8.77 -0.32
CA VAL A 150 -8.16 8.53 0.56
C VAL A 150 -8.09 7.05 0.90
N ARG A 151 -6.90 6.46 0.76
CA ARG A 151 -6.61 5.08 1.18
C ARG A 151 -5.34 5.04 2.03
N LEU A 152 -5.36 4.20 3.05
CA LEU A 152 -4.20 3.96 3.90
C LEU A 152 -3.35 2.83 3.31
N THR A 153 -2.03 2.95 3.47
CA THR A 153 -1.04 1.92 3.16
C THR A 153 0.01 1.85 4.27
N GLY A 154 0.96 0.92 4.20
CA GLY A 154 2.04 0.84 5.17
C GLY A 154 1.61 0.20 6.50
N PHE A 155 0.91 -0.91 6.45
CA PHE A 155 0.43 -1.64 7.63
C PHE A 155 1.48 -2.55 8.27
N GLY A 156 2.75 -2.40 7.93
CA GLY A 156 3.84 -3.29 8.36
C GLY A 156 4.07 -3.37 9.87
N ILE A 157 3.53 -2.44 10.66
CA ILE A 157 3.57 -2.46 12.12
C ILE A 157 2.19 -2.30 12.77
N ALA A 158 1.14 -2.44 11.97
CA ALA A 158 -0.22 -2.42 12.49
C ALA A 158 -0.44 -3.54 13.52
N SER A 159 -1.30 -3.32 14.48
CA SER A 159 -1.62 -4.32 15.50
C SER A 159 -3.11 -4.47 15.70
N ARG A 160 -3.51 -5.68 16.14
CA ARG A 160 -4.87 -5.93 16.59
C ARG A 160 -5.07 -5.40 18.00
N LEU A 161 -6.19 -4.74 18.23
CA LEU A 161 -6.66 -4.44 19.58
C LEU A 161 -7.03 -5.75 20.26
N LEU A 162 -6.52 -5.95 21.47
CA LEU A 162 -6.97 -7.06 22.32
C LEU A 162 -8.45 -6.81 22.61
N ARG A 163 -9.31 -7.73 22.17
CA ARG A 163 -10.70 -7.73 22.65
C ARG A 163 -10.67 -8.14 24.10
N GLU A 164 -11.02 -7.21 25.00
CA GLU A 164 -11.30 -7.59 26.37
C GLU A 164 -12.41 -8.64 26.34
N ARG A 165 -12.11 -9.82 26.89
CA ARG A 165 -13.15 -10.80 27.14
C ARG A 165 -14.02 -10.23 28.26
N GLN A 166 -15.22 -9.77 27.90
CA GLN A 166 -16.29 -9.56 28.88
C GLN A 166 -16.77 -10.91 29.40
#